data_882049162ca7bb9a960e05bdba0c9d2a
#
_entry.id   882049162ca7bb9a960e05bdba0c9d2a
#
_cell.length_a   1.000
_cell.length_b   1.000
_cell.length_c   1.000
_cell.angle_alpha   90.00
_cell.angle_beta   90.00
_cell.angle_gamma   90.00
#
_symmetry.space_group_name_H-M   'P 1'
#
loop_
_entity.id
_entity.type
_entity.pdbx_description
1 polymer ?
#
loop_
_entity_poly.entity_id
_entity_poly.type
_entity_poly.pdbx_seq_one_letter_code
_entity_poly.pdbx_strand_id
1 'polypeptide(L)'
;MSEGTDDFGLVIAGHGSRDADGTREFEESLMLLKQRQPDRLITHGFLEFATPTIDEALRENVRMGSRKIVMVPGILFAASHSKNDMPVELLSVKPEFPEVEFHYGGPMGIHPLLLKLFQERIISAEAQSTQMIPRHESLIVVVGRGTTDPD
;
A
#
# COMPACT_ATOMS: atom_id res chain seq x y z
N MET A 1 -5.64 -23.87 -21.73
CA MET A 1 -6.43 -23.80 -20.49
C MET A 1 -5.87 -22.59 -19.75
N SER A 2 -6.52 -21.45 -19.85
CA SER A 2 -6.16 -20.25 -19.08
C SER A 2 -6.45 -20.56 -17.63
N GLU A 3 -5.42 -20.58 -16.79
CA GLU A 3 -5.60 -20.50 -15.35
C GLU A 3 -6.47 -19.28 -15.10
N GLY A 4 -7.63 -19.48 -14.47
CA GLY A 4 -8.56 -18.40 -14.19
C GLY A 4 -7.84 -17.34 -13.40
N THR A 5 -7.63 -16.20 -14.00
CA THR A 5 -7.31 -14.97 -13.25
C THR A 5 -8.47 -14.79 -12.30
N ASP A 6 -8.24 -15.03 -11.02
CA ASP A 6 -9.21 -14.75 -9.97
C ASP A 6 -9.68 -13.31 -10.18
N ASP A 7 -10.88 -13.15 -10.72
CA ASP A 7 -11.44 -11.85 -11.06
C ASP A 7 -11.91 -11.17 -9.77
N PHE A 8 -11.01 -10.41 -9.16
CA PHE A 8 -11.32 -9.63 -7.96
C PHE A 8 -10.95 -8.16 -8.16
N GLY A 9 -11.74 -7.30 -7.58
CA GLY A 9 -11.43 -5.89 -7.40
C GLY A 9 -10.35 -5.72 -6.33
N LEU A 10 -9.46 -4.77 -6.53
CA LEU A 10 -8.38 -4.46 -5.60
C LEU A 10 -8.62 -3.09 -4.98
N VAL A 11 -8.56 -3.03 -3.66
CA VAL A 11 -8.60 -1.76 -2.91
C VAL A 11 -7.27 -1.60 -2.18
N ILE A 12 -6.53 -0.54 -2.47
CA ILE A 12 -5.28 -0.23 -1.77
C ILE A 12 -5.58 0.76 -0.65
N ALA A 13 -5.41 0.32 0.59
CA ALA A 13 -5.66 1.11 1.78
C ALA A 13 -4.37 1.83 2.22
N GLY A 14 -4.30 3.13 2.02
CA GLY A 14 -3.22 4.00 2.50
C GLY A 14 -3.51 4.51 3.91
N HIS A 15 -2.46 4.91 4.63
CA HIS A 15 -2.64 5.60 5.90
C HIS A 15 -3.19 7.02 5.68
N GLY A 16 -2.72 7.69 4.64
CA GLY A 16 -2.89 9.10 4.41
C GLY A 16 -1.78 9.93 5.04
N SER A 17 -1.70 11.19 4.65
CA SER A 17 -0.68 12.12 5.14
C SER A 17 -1.24 13.53 5.23
N ARG A 18 -0.80 14.30 6.22
CA ARG A 18 -1.02 15.75 6.26
C ARG A 18 -0.13 16.48 5.25
N ASP A 19 0.93 15.83 4.80
CA ASP A 19 1.80 16.30 3.74
C ASP A 19 1.21 15.88 2.39
N ALA A 20 0.89 16.88 1.56
CA ALA A 20 0.36 16.68 0.22
C ALA A 20 1.32 15.89 -0.70
N ASP A 21 2.62 16.03 -0.49
CA ASP A 21 3.62 15.32 -1.26
C ASP A 21 3.56 13.81 -0.98
N GLY A 22 3.40 13.41 0.27
CA GLY A 22 3.25 12.00 0.65
C GLY A 22 1.99 11.35 0.05
N THR A 23 0.88 12.09 0.02
CA THR A 23 -0.36 11.62 -0.63
C THR A 23 -0.15 11.47 -2.14
N ARG A 24 0.47 12.47 -2.80
CA ARG A 24 0.76 12.43 -4.23
C ARG A 24 1.68 11.25 -4.61
N GLU A 25 2.76 11.01 -3.87
CA GLU A 25 3.67 9.89 -4.12
C GLU A 25 2.95 8.52 -4.00
N PHE A 26 2.04 8.40 -3.04
CA PHE A 26 1.20 7.22 -2.93
C PHE A 26 0.31 7.04 -4.17
N GLU A 27 -0.38 8.08 -4.61
CA GLU A 27 -1.24 8.06 -5.79
C GLU A 27 -0.46 7.77 -7.09
N GLU A 28 0.75 8.33 -7.24
CA GLU A 28 1.65 8.03 -8.37
C GLU A 28 2.02 6.54 -8.41
N SER A 29 2.29 5.93 -7.26
CA SER A 29 2.56 4.49 -7.17
C SER A 29 1.35 3.64 -7.60
N LEU A 30 0.14 4.10 -7.29
CA LEU A 30 -1.10 3.45 -7.71
C LEU A 30 -1.35 3.59 -9.21
N MET A 31 -0.99 4.72 -9.81
CA MET A 31 -1.07 4.87 -11.27
C MET A 31 -0.18 3.85 -11.98
N LEU A 32 1.03 3.60 -11.46
CA LEU A 32 1.92 2.57 -12.00
C LEU A 32 1.33 1.15 -11.83
N LEU A 33 0.66 0.88 -10.71
CA LEU A 33 -0.02 -0.39 -10.49
C LEU A 33 -1.16 -0.59 -11.49
N LYS A 34 -2.00 0.43 -11.70
CA LYS A 34 -3.10 0.40 -12.68
C LYS A 34 -2.59 0.19 -14.10
N GLN A 35 -1.49 0.82 -14.49
CA GLN A 35 -0.87 0.61 -15.80
C GLN A 35 -0.39 -0.83 -16.00
N ARG A 36 0.06 -1.50 -14.95
CA ARG A 36 0.51 -2.90 -15.00
C ARG A 36 -0.63 -3.92 -14.95
N GLN A 37 -1.80 -3.49 -14.50
CA GLN A 37 -3.00 -4.34 -14.40
C GLN A 37 -4.23 -3.60 -14.97
N PRO A 38 -4.24 -3.31 -16.28
CA PRO A 38 -5.25 -2.46 -16.92
C PRO A 38 -6.67 -3.04 -16.84
N ASP A 39 -6.80 -4.36 -16.79
CA ASP A 39 -8.08 -5.05 -16.76
C ASP A 39 -8.64 -5.24 -15.33
N ARG A 40 -7.87 -4.87 -14.31
CA ARG A 40 -8.31 -5.01 -12.91
C ARG A 40 -8.96 -3.74 -12.40
N LEU A 41 -10.11 -3.89 -11.74
CA LEU A 41 -10.74 -2.79 -11.02
C LEU A 41 -9.91 -2.45 -9.77
N ILE A 42 -9.24 -1.30 -9.78
CA ILE A 42 -8.37 -0.86 -8.69
C ILE A 42 -8.86 0.50 -8.19
N THR A 43 -9.26 0.54 -6.92
CA THR A 43 -9.52 1.77 -6.18
C THR A 43 -8.52 1.93 -5.03
N HIS A 44 -8.50 3.09 -4.42
CA HIS A 44 -7.71 3.35 -3.23
C HIS A 44 -8.46 4.26 -2.27
N GLY A 45 -8.12 4.16 -1.00
CA GLY A 45 -8.64 5.04 0.02
C GLY A 45 -7.65 5.20 1.16
N PHE A 46 -7.84 6.26 1.93
CA PHE A 46 -6.99 6.61 3.05
C PHE A 46 -7.72 6.42 4.37
N LEU A 47 -6.97 6.02 5.40
CA LEU A 47 -7.49 5.86 6.73
C LEU A 47 -7.81 7.22 7.36
N GLU A 48 -6.91 8.20 7.16
CA GLU A 48 -7.04 9.55 7.70
C GLU A 48 -6.31 10.60 6.83
N PHE A 49 -6.56 11.88 7.07
CA PHE A 49 -5.89 13.07 6.48
C PHE A 49 -6.04 13.28 4.98
N ALA A 50 -6.55 12.34 4.22
CA ALA A 50 -6.72 12.44 2.77
C ALA A 50 -8.02 11.77 2.32
N THR A 51 -8.42 12.06 1.07
CA THR A 51 -9.61 11.48 0.43
C THR A 51 -9.22 10.84 -0.91
N PRO A 52 -9.97 9.85 -1.40
CA PRO A 52 -11.15 9.25 -0.76
C PRO A 52 -10.78 8.44 0.49
N THR A 53 -11.75 8.20 1.36
CA THR A 53 -11.59 7.31 2.52
C THR A 53 -11.62 5.84 2.09
N ILE A 54 -11.17 4.93 2.98
CA ILE A 54 -11.15 3.49 2.68
C ILE A 54 -12.57 2.96 2.40
N ASP A 55 -13.54 3.36 3.18
CA ASP A 55 -14.94 2.97 3.02
C ASP A 55 -15.56 3.50 1.71
N GLU A 56 -15.24 4.72 1.31
CA GLU A 56 -15.62 5.27 0.00
C GLU A 56 -15.02 4.46 -1.15
N ALA A 57 -13.73 4.11 -1.05
CA ALA A 57 -13.03 3.31 -2.06
C ALA A 57 -13.59 1.89 -2.20
N LEU A 58 -13.99 1.26 -1.09
CA LEU A 58 -14.65 -0.05 -1.08
C LEU A 58 -16.01 0.02 -1.79
N ARG A 59 -16.87 0.99 -1.44
CA ARG A 59 -18.16 1.19 -2.08
C ARG A 59 -18.03 1.48 -3.58
N GLU A 60 -17.03 2.28 -3.95
CA GLU A 60 -16.76 2.57 -5.37
C GLU A 60 -16.36 1.32 -6.13
N ASN A 61 -15.51 0.46 -5.57
CA ASN A 61 -15.10 -0.79 -6.20
C ASN A 61 -16.29 -1.73 -6.43
N VAL A 62 -17.24 -1.78 -5.48
CA VAL A 62 -18.52 -2.50 -5.66
C VAL A 62 -19.37 -1.90 -6.78
N ARG A 63 -19.51 -0.55 -6.83
CA ARG A 63 -20.26 0.15 -7.90
C ARG A 63 -19.66 -0.11 -9.28
N MET A 64 -18.33 -0.24 -9.38
CA MET A 64 -17.63 -0.61 -10.61
C MET A 64 -17.91 -2.06 -11.06
N GLY A 65 -18.57 -2.86 -10.24
CA GLY A 65 -19.05 -4.20 -10.57
C GLY A 65 -18.30 -5.35 -9.88
N SER A 66 -17.37 -5.09 -8.99
CA SER A 66 -16.67 -6.15 -8.26
C SER A 66 -17.63 -6.97 -7.38
N ARG A 67 -17.48 -8.29 -7.44
CA ARG A 67 -18.22 -9.24 -6.57
C ARG A 67 -17.30 -9.94 -5.58
N LYS A 68 -16.00 -9.85 -5.78
CA LYS A 68 -14.94 -10.25 -4.86
C LYS A 68 -13.95 -9.10 -4.77
N ILE A 69 -13.64 -8.67 -3.57
CA ILE A 69 -12.74 -7.54 -3.31
C ILE A 69 -11.63 -7.99 -2.36
N VAL A 70 -10.41 -7.69 -2.74
CA VAL A 70 -9.24 -7.83 -1.86
C VAL A 70 -8.77 -6.43 -1.48
N MET A 71 -8.84 -6.10 -0.20
CA MET A 71 -8.25 -4.88 0.33
C MET A 71 -6.85 -5.16 0.84
N VAL A 72 -5.86 -4.44 0.35
CA VAL A 72 -4.45 -4.59 0.71
C VAL A 72 -3.95 -3.31 1.37
N PRO A 73 -3.34 -3.39 2.58
CA PRO A 73 -2.71 -2.24 3.18
C PRO A 73 -1.48 -1.80 2.38
N GLY A 74 -1.50 -0.56 1.89
CA GLY A 74 -0.41 0.08 1.16
C GLY A 74 0.69 0.60 2.10
N ILE A 75 1.13 -0.25 3.03
CA ILE A 75 2.15 0.03 4.04
C ILE A 75 3.20 -1.07 4.05
N LEU A 76 4.41 -0.71 4.48
CA LEU A 76 5.54 -1.64 4.45
C LEU A 76 5.41 -2.74 5.51
N PHE A 77 5.13 -2.37 6.75
CA PHE A 77 5.14 -3.29 7.89
C PHE A 77 3.82 -3.27 8.64
N ALA A 78 3.47 -4.43 9.21
CA ALA A 78 2.33 -4.51 10.09
C ALA A 78 2.54 -3.61 11.33
N ALA A 79 1.54 -2.79 11.61
CA ALA A 79 1.46 -1.94 12.80
C ALA A 79 -0.03 -1.80 13.17
N SER A 80 -0.34 -1.18 14.29
CA SER A 80 -1.71 -1.06 14.81
C SER A 80 -2.76 -0.69 13.75
N HIS A 81 -2.46 0.26 12.89
CA HIS A 81 -3.40 0.69 11.83
C HIS A 81 -3.73 -0.42 10.82
N SER A 82 -2.74 -1.24 10.40
CA SER A 82 -3.00 -2.35 9.48
C SER A 82 -3.61 -3.57 10.15
N LYS A 83 -3.37 -3.74 11.47
CA LYS A 83 -3.90 -4.88 12.22
C LYS A 83 -5.34 -4.63 12.72
N ASN A 84 -5.66 -3.38 13.05
CA ASN A 84 -6.90 -3.03 13.72
C ASN A 84 -7.78 -2.08 12.90
N ASP A 85 -7.29 -0.89 12.56
CA ASP A 85 -8.14 0.18 12.04
C ASP A 85 -8.58 -0.06 10.60
N MET A 86 -7.66 -0.43 9.71
CA MET A 86 -8.01 -0.72 8.31
C MET A 86 -8.98 -1.92 8.17
N PRO A 87 -8.82 -3.06 8.89
CA PRO A 87 -9.81 -4.12 8.86
C PRO A 87 -11.19 -3.68 9.36
N VAL A 88 -11.27 -2.76 10.34
CA VAL A 88 -12.54 -2.22 10.83
C VAL A 88 -13.28 -1.47 9.72
N GLU A 89 -12.59 -0.67 8.89
CA GLU A 89 -13.19 0.01 7.74
C GLU A 89 -13.83 -1.00 6.76
N LEU A 90 -13.13 -2.09 6.45
CA LEU A 90 -13.68 -3.15 5.61
C LEU A 90 -14.90 -3.81 6.25
N LEU A 91 -14.83 -4.13 7.54
CA LEU A 91 -15.92 -4.76 8.26
C LEU A 91 -17.15 -3.86 8.40
N SER A 92 -16.98 -2.54 8.42
CA SER A 92 -18.08 -1.57 8.46
C SER A 92 -18.88 -1.55 7.15
N VAL A 93 -18.21 -1.72 6.02
CA VAL A 93 -18.85 -1.72 4.68
C VAL A 93 -19.46 -3.08 4.33
N LYS A 94 -18.86 -4.17 4.79
CA LYS A 94 -19.29 -5.54 4.44
C LYS A 94 -20.80 -5.83 4.60
N PRO A 95 -21.50 -5.38 5.67
CA PRO A 95 -22.93 -5.63 5.82
C PRO A 95 -23.81 -4.94 4.78
N GLU A 96 -23.33 -3.89 4.12
CA GLU A 96 -24.07 -3.16 3.08
C GLU A 96 -24.17 -3.96 1.77
N PHE A 97 -23.25 -4.92 1.57
CA PHE A 97 -23.10 -5.68 0.32
C PHE A 97 -22.96 -7.19 0.61
N PRO A 98 -24.05 -7.85 1.08
CA PRO A 98 -23.99 -9.26 1.46
C PRO A 98 -23.65 -10.22 0.32
N GLU A 99 -23.82 -9.78 -0.93
CA GLU A 99 -23.49 -10.55 -2.14
C GLU A 99 -22.02 -10.39 -2.58
N VAL A 100 -21.22 -9.54 -1.91
CA VAL A 100 -19.82 -9.28 -2.23
C VAL A 100 -18.90 -10.00 -1.24
N GLU A 101 -17.93 -10.71 -1.77
CA GLU A 101 -16.92 -11.38 -0.97
C GLU A 101 -15.76 -10.41 -0.68
N PHE A 102 -15.52 -10.11 0.60
CA PHE A 102 -14.45 -9.20 1.03
C PHE A 102 -13.34 -9.97 1.72
N HIS A 103 -12.11 -9.70 1.30
CA HIS A 103 -10.88 -10.23 1.88
C HIS A 103 -9.93 -9.11 2.28
N TYR A 104 -9.19 -9.33 3.36
CA TYR A 104 -8.13 -8.44 3.81
C TYR A 104 -6.78 -9.11 3.58
N GLY A 105 -5.89 -8.46 2.84
CA GLY A 105 -4.53 -8.92 2.56
C GLY A 105 -3.52 -8.43 3.61
N GLY A 106 -2.33 -8.99 3.55
CA GLY A 106 -1.23 -8.55 4.41
C GLY A 106 -0.50 -7.32 3.90
N PRO A 107 0.32 -6.66 4.74
CA PRO A 107 1.22 -5.58 4.33
C PRO A 107 2.30 -6.09 3.36
N MET A 108 3.01 -5.17 2.71
CA MET A 108 4.06 -5.51 1.74
C MET A 108 5.20 -6.34 2.35
N GLY A 109 5.54 -6.11 3.61
CA GLY A 109 6.58 -6.83 4.33
C GLY A 109 7.99 -6.65 3.75
N ILE A 110 8.88 -7.55 4.11
CA ILE A 110 10.25 -7.59 3.58
C ILE A 110 10.24 -8.41 2.28
N HIS A 111 10.12 -7.73 1.16
CA HIS A 111 10.14 -8.35 -0.17
C HIS A 111 11.50 -8.11 -0.84
N PRO A 112 12.06 -9.08 -1.60
CA PRO A 112 13.35 -8.91 -2.29
C PRO A 112 13.44 -7.68 -3.18
N LEU A 113 12.35 -7.28 -3.83
CA LEU A 113 12.30 -6.07 -4.65
C LEU A 113 12.45 -4.78 -3.80
N LEU A 114 11.94 -4.77 -2.57
CA LEU A 114 12.14 -3.65 -1.64
C LEU A 114 13.60 -3.57 -1.18
N LEU A 115 14.24 -4.70 -0.90
CA LEU A 115 15.67 -4.73 -0.57
C LEU A 115 16.52 -4.22 -1.74
N LYS A 116 16.17 -4.58 -2.97
CA LYS A 116 16.81 -4.05 -4.17
C LYS A 116 16.63 -2.54 -4.28
N LEU A 117 15.42 -2.03 -4.03
CA LEU A 117 15.15 -0.60 -4.01
C LEU A 117 16.02 0.13 -2.97
N PHE A 118 16.17 -0.43 -1.76
CA PHE A 118 17.09 0.12 -0.75
C PHE A 118 18.53 0.20 -1.26
N GLN A 119 19.02 -0.86 -1.91
CA GLN A 119 20.36 -0.87 -2.49
C GLN A 119 20.53 0.22 -3.57
N GLU A 120 19.54 0.37 -4.46
CA GLU A 120 19.55 1.41 -5.50
C GLU A 120 19.54 2.81 -4.90
N ARG A 121 18.80 3.05 -3.80
CA ARG A 121 18.81 4.32 -3.07
C ARG A 121 20.17 4.63 -2.45
N ILE A 122 20.84 3.64 -1.87
CA ILE A 122 22.21 3.79 -1.32
C ILE A 122 23.19 4.16 -2.44
N ILE A 123 23.15 3.41 -3.56
CA ILE A 123 24.03 3.69 -4.72
C ILE A 123 23.78 5.10 -5.27
N SER A 124 22.52 5.51 -5.38
CA SER A 124 22.15 6.85 -5.83
C SER A 124 22.68 7.93 -4.87
N ALA A 125 22.58 7.73 -3.57
CA ALA A 125 23.10 8.67 -2.58
C ALA A 125 24.64 8.78 -2.64
N GLU A 126 25.34 7.65 -2.79
CA GLU A 126 26.79 7.62 -2.99
C GLU A 126 27.21 8.40 -4.25
N ALA A 127 26.49 8.21 -5.35
CA ALA A 127 26.77 8.90 -6.62
C ALA A 127 26.55 10.42 -6.55
N GLN A 128 25.67 10.89 -5.68
CA GLN A 128 25.38 12.31 -5.45
C GLN A 128 26.31 12.96 -4.41
N SER A 129 27.09 12.15 -3.70
CA SER A 129 28.03 12.66 -2.68
C SER A 129 29.17 13.45 -3.34
N THR A 130 29.46 14.60 -2.78
CA THR A 130 30.63 15.39 -3.16
C THR A 130 31.94 14.88 -2.58
N GLN A 131 31.87 13.92 -1.63
CA GLN A 131 32.99 13.27 -0.99
C GLN A 131 33.04 11.79 -1.36
N MET A 132 34.16 11.36 -1.93
CA MET A 132 34.43 9.95 -2.25
C MET A 132 34.96 9.24 -0.99
N ILE A 133 34.05 8.77 -0.15
CA ILE A 133 34.38 7.99 1.04
C ILE A 133 34.23 6.49 0.70
N PRO A 134 35.29 5.67 0.94
CA PRO A 134 35.19 4.23 0.72
C PRO A 134 34.09 3.59 1.59
N ARG A 135 33.43 2.57 1.09
CA ARG A 135 32.32 1.91 1.82
C ARG A 135 32.77 1.32 3.16
N HIS A 136 34.00 0.85 3.27
CA HIS A 136 34.55 0.30 4.53
C HIS A 136 34.82 1.38 5.60
N GLU A 137 34.83 2.66 5.20
CA GLU A 137 34.93 3.82 6.10
C GLU A 137 33.58 4.52 6.30
N SER A 138 32.50 3.95 5.73
CA SER A 138 31.15 4.50 5.78
C SER A 138 30.26 3.70 6.72
N LEU A 139 29.32 4.39 7.39
CA LEU A 139 28.29 3.78 8.21
C LEU A 139 26.92 4.07 7.60
N ILE A 140 26.12 3.03 7.40
CA ILE A 140 24.72 3.17 7.02
C ILE A 140 23.87 3.25 8.28
N VAL A 141 23.20 4.38 8.48
CA VAL A 141 22.22 4.53 9.57
C VAL A 141 20.82 4.37 9.00
N VAL A 142 20.14 3.30 9.42
CA VAL A 142 18.73 3.07 9.06
C VAL A 142 17.85 3.73 10.12
N VAL A 143 17.08 4.73 9.68
CA VAL A 143 16.13 5.43 10.56
C VAL A 143 14.75 4.83 10.33
N GLY A 144 14.20 4.18 11.35
CA GLY A 144 12.85 3.66 11.35
C GLY A 144 11.90 4.56 12.13
N ARG A 145 10.64 4.62 11.71
CA ARG A 145 9.57 5.20 12.53
C ARG A 145 9.18 4.14 13.57
N GLY A 146 9.26 4.48 14.84
CA GLY A 146 8.82 3.60 15.93
C GLY A 146 7.32 3.34 15.88
N THR A 147 6.91 2.27 16.53
CA THR A 147 5.50 1.93 16.77
C THR A 147 5.30 1.62 18.25
N THR A 148 4.09 1.84 18.74
CA THR A 148 3.65 1.41 20.07
C THR A 148 3.06 -0.01 20.05
N ASP A 149 2.96 -0.63 18.88
CA ASP A 149 2.52 -2.00 18.70
C ASP A 149 3.62 -2.95 19.25
N PRO A 150 3.31 -3.83 20.22
CA PRO A 150 4.31 -4.69 20.87
C PRO A 150 4.76 -5.89 20.02
N ASP A 151 4.09 -6.19 18.87
CA ASP A 151 4.38 -7.36 18.02
C ASP A 151 5.23 -7.03 16.79
#